data_e624ffd8b1c919041a8ca24697162d1e
#
_entry.id   e624ffd8b1c919041a8ca24697162d1e
#
_cell.length_a   1.000
_cell.length_b   1.000
_cell.length_c   1.000
_cell.angle_alpha   90.00
_cell.angle_beta   90.00
_cell.angle_gamma   90.00
#
_symmetry.space_group_name_H-M   'P 1'
#
loop_
_entity.id
_entity.type
_entity.pdbx_description
1 polymer ?
#
loop_
_entity_poly.entity_id
_entity_poly.type
_entity_poly.pdbx_seq_one_letter_code
_entity_poly.pdbx_strand_id
1 'polypeptide(L)'
;MIEKPKNINLNFGDGRVSKIDSDVHKLIVGFQNEINSLKSKLPLFWDLSLNIKGYSEYLLEFYGQVLKNHSLSTSQLFQDLFVLFIHNEKTNGTFLEFGATNGVELSNSFMLEQKFGWTGVLAEPSPQWHSKLFENRPNTTILTDCIYSETGKKLDFFVSDQGVLSTLEEFKNSDIVSMPGNTEARNASGYKCQVDTISLNDVISKYFDGTKIDYMSVDTEGSELLILKHFDFSKYAPKVVTVEHNFTDSEKELDELFVKNNYCRFFKEFTQFDAWYVLQE
;
A
#
# COMPACT_ATOMS: atom_id res chain seq x y z
N MET A 1 -2.42 -16.47 -44.25
CA MET A 1 -3.80 -15.95 -44.12
C MET A 1 -3.75 -14.86 -43.07
N ILE A 2 -3.94 -13.60 -43.48
CA ILE A 2 -3.99 -12.47 -42.53
C ILE A 2 -5.40 -12.52 -41.89
N GLU A 3 -5.51 -12.83 -40.60
CA GLU A 3 -6.78 -12.77 -39.90
C GLU A 3 -7.32 -11.31 -40.01
N LYS A 4 -8.57 -11.18 -40.49
CA LYS A 4 -9.25 -9.91 -40.52
C LYS A 4 -9.43 -9.40 -39.08
N PRO A 5 -9.16 -8.13 -38.79
CA PRO A 5 -9.36 -7.57 -37.47
C PRO A 5 -10.80 -7.79 -36.98
N LYS A 6 -10.95 -8.26 -35.74
CA LYS A 6 -12.25 -8.40 -35.11
C LYS A 6 -12.81 -7.02 -34.77
N ASN A 7 -13.87 -6.60 -35.45
CA ASN A 7 -14.55 -5.36 -35.14
C ASN A 7 -15.39 -5.50 -33.86
N ILE A 8 -15.35 -4.49 -33.01
CA ILE A 8 -16.16 -4.36 -31.79
C ILE A 8 -17.23 -3.31 -32.02
N ASN A 9 -18.47 -3.60 -31.62
CA ASN A 9 -19.57 -2.64 -31.67
C ASN A 9 -19.55 -1.78 -30.40
N LEU A 10 -19.41 -0.47 -30.56
CA LEU A 10 -19.60 0.52 -29.49
C LEU A 10 -21.02 1.07 -29.51
N ASN A 11 -21.72 1.01 -28.37
CA ASN A 11 -23.03 1.59 -28.18
C ASN A 11 -22.90 2.88 -27.34
N PHE A 12 -23.30 4.02 -27.88
CA PHE A 12 -23.16 5.33 -27.23
C PHE A 12 -24.33 5.72 -26.33
N GLY A 13 -25.27 4.81 -26.05
CA GLY A 13 -26.39 5.10 -25.16
C GLY A 13 -27.49 5.99 -25.78
N ASP A 14 -27.21 6.64 -26.89
CA ASP A 14 -28.15 7.48 -27.69
C ASP A 14 -28.68 6.75 -28.94
N GLY A 15 -28.46 5.43 -29.00
CA GLY A 15 -28.86 4.57 -30.11
C GLY A 15 -27.88 4.50 -31.28
N ARG A 16 -26.77 5.24 -31.23
CA ARG A 16 -25.71 5.12 -32.24
C ARG A 16 -24.79 3.92 -31.93
N VAL A 17 -24.51 3.16 -32.99
CA VAL A 17 -23.54 2.04 -32.91
C VAL A 17 -22.43 2.28 -33.92
N SER A 18 -21.21 2.26 -33.49
CA SER A 18 -20.02 2.33 -34.34
C SER A 18 -19.19 1.08 -34.24
N LYS A 19 -18.66 0.63 -35.38
CA LYS A 19 -17.70 -0.49 -35.42
C LYS A 19 -16.31 0.06 -35.39
N ILE A 20 -15.51 -0.38 -34.40
CA ILE A 20 -14.10 -0.04 -34.31
C ILE A 20 -13.24 -1.29 -34.36
N ASP A 21 -12.02 -1.11 -34.81
CA ASP A 21 -10.99 -2.13 -34.77
C ASP A 21 -10.68 -2.54 -33.32
N SER A 22 -10.41 -3.83 -33.09
CA SER A 22 -10.15 -4.35 -31.73
C SER A 22 -8.91 -3.74 -31.07
N ASP A 23 -7.91 -3.36 -31.87
CA ASP A 23 -6.69 -2.78 -31.33
C ASP A 23 -6.90 -1.30 -30.96
N VAL A 24 -7.72 -0.58 -31.75
CA VAL A 24 -8.18 0.77 -31.39
C VAL A 24 -9.03 0.72 -30.13
N HIS A 25 -9.89 -0.29 -29.95
CA HIS A 25 -10.67 -0.46 -28.73
C HIS A 25 -9.77 -0.67 -27.50
N LYS A 26 -8.77 -1.57 -27.60
CA LYS A 26 -7.78 -1.79 -26.51
C LYS A 26 -7.04 -0.50 -26.14
N LEU A 27 -6.67 0.29 -27.14
CA LEU A 27 -6.03 1.58 -26.94
C LEU A 27 -6.94 2.57 -26.20
N ILE A 28 -8.23 2.65 -26.60
CA ILE A 28 -9.22 3.49 -25.93
C ILE A 28 -9.44 3.05 -24.48
N VAL A 29 -9.56 1.74 -24.23
CA VAL A 29 -9.69 1.19 -22.87
C VAL A 29 -8.44 1.47 -22.04
N GLY A 30 -7.25 1.33 -22.63
CA GLY A 30 -5.98 1.71 -21.99
C GLY A 30 -5.96 3.18 -21.55
N PHE A 31 -6.28 4.10 -22.47
CA PHE A 31 -6.38 5.53 -22.14
C PHE A 31 -7.47 5.82 -21.10
N GLN A 32 -8.61 5.12 -21.14
CA GLN A 32 -9.67 5.31 -20.16
C GLN A 32 -9.22 4.87 -18.76
N ASN A 33 -8.49 3.76 -18.65
CA ASN A 33 -7.92 3.30 -17.39
C ASN A 33 -6.87 4.27 -16.87
N GLU A 34 -6.01 4.79 -17.74
CA GLU A 34 -5.02 5.80 -17.38
C GLU A 34 -5.68 7.11 -16.93
N ILE A 35 -6.72 7.57 -17.62
CA ILE A 35 -7.53 8.73 -17.22
C ILE A 35 -8.22 8.48 -15.87
N ASN A 36 -8.73 7.28 -15.61
CA ASN A 36 -9.38 6.94 -14.34
C ASN A 36 -8.33 6.86 -13.21
N SER A 37 -7.17 6.29 -13.46
CA SER A 37 -6.04 6.31 -12.52
C SER A 37 -5.60 7.72 -12.19
N LEU A 38 -5.46 8.59 -13.19
CA LEU A 38 -5.14 10.01 -12.98
C LEU A 38 -6.26 10.72 -12.21
N LYS A 39 -7.53 10.44 -12.51
CA LYS A 39 -8.67 11.04 -11.80
C LYS A 39 -8.75 10.61 -10.35
N SER A 40 -8.40 9.38 -9.99
CA SER A 40 -8.36 8.94 -8.60
C SER A 40 -7.26 9.65 -7.81
N LYS A 41 -6.19 10.06 -8.48
CA LYS A 41 -5.06 10.84 -7.93
C LYS A 41 -5.28 12.37 -7.99
N LEU A 42 -6.24 12.84 -8.79
CA LEU A 42 -6.53 14.27 -8.99
C LEU A 42 -6.95 15.04 -7.71
N PRO A 43 -7.70 14.47 -6.76
CA PRO A 43 -8.00 15.17 -5.52
C PRO A 43 -6.74 15.59 -4.76
N LEU A 44 -5.70 14.74 -4.78
CA LEU A 44 -4.39 15.06 -4.25
C LEU A 44 -3.76 16.31 -4.90
N PHE A 45 -3.90 16.45 -6.24
CA PHE A 45 -3.35 17.60 -6.97
C PHE A 45 -4.24 18.85 -6.86
N TRP A 46 -5.56 18.69 -6.69
CA TRP A 46 -6.50 19.80 -6.65
C TRP A 46 -6.43 20.59 -5.36
N ASP A 47 -6.33 19.90 -4.22
CA ASP A 47 -6.13 20.54 -2.90
C ASP A 47 -4.84 21.37 -2.86
N LEU A 48 -3.81 20.94 -3.58
CA LEU A 48 -2.57 21.68 -3.75
C LEU A 48 -2.74 23.01 -4.45
N SER A 49 -3.44 23.03 -5.58
CA SER A 49 -3.57 24.22 -6.41
C SER A 49 -4.34 25.35 -5.69
N LEU A 50 -5.21 24.98 -4.73
CA LEU A 50 -6.05 25.91 -3.99
C LEU A 50 -5.38 26.47 -2.74
N ASN A 51 -4.38 25.80 -2.14
CA ASN A 51 -3.81 26.12 -0.83
C ASN A 51 -2.28 26.27 -0.78
N ILE A 52 -1.62 26.52 -1.92
CA ILE A 52 -0.14 26.63 -2.01
C ILE A 52 0.50 27.55 -0.95
N LYS A 53 -0.21 28.56 -0.46
CA LYS A 53 0.31 29.53 0.53
C LYS A 53 0.53 28.96 1.94
N GLY A 54 0.03 27.77 2.25
CA GLY A 54 0.11 27.12 3.58
C GLY A 54 1.07 25.94 3.66
N TYR A 55 1.58 25.43 2.52
CA TYR A 55 2.45 24.25 2.51
C TYR A 55 3.90 24.59 2.75
N SER A 56 4.62 23.69 3.43
CA SER A 56 6.07 23.84 3.60
C SER A 56 6.79 23.72 2.25
N GLU A 57 7.91 24.40 2.10
CA GLU A 57 8.78 24.30 0.92
C GLU A 57 9.15 22.83 0.63
N TYR A 58 9.35 22.04 1.67
CA TYR A 58 9.66 20.63 1.60
C TYR A 58 8.54 19.77 0.99
N LEU A 59 7.28 20.10 1.27
CA LEU A 59 6.14 19.46 0.63
C LEU A 59 6.09 19.80 -0.88
N LEU A 60 6.39 21.05 -1.25
CA LEU A 60 6.44 21.46 -2.66
C LEU A 60 7.55 20.74 -3.44
N GLU A 61 8.70 20.49 -2.81
CA GLU A 61 9.77 19.68 -3.39
C GLU A 61 9.33 18.24 -3.63
N PHE A 62 8.67 17.62 -2.66
CA PHE A 62 8.10 16.28 -2.82
C PHE A 62 7.08 16.22 -3.96
N TYR A 63 6.22 17.24 -4.08
CA TYR A 63 5.29 17.33 -5.20
C TYR A 63 5.99 17.43 -6.56
N GLY A 64 7.07 18.16 -6.64
CA GLY A 64 7.90 18.22 -7.83
C GLY A 64 8.39 16.83 -8.27
N GLN A 65 8.78 15.99 -7.30
CA GLN A 65 9.11 14.58 -7.55
C GLN A 65 7.91 13.75 -7.99
N VAL A 66 6.76 13.91 -7.33
CA VAL A 66 5.53 13.19 -7.71
C VAL A 66 5.13 13.53 -9.14
N LEU A 67 5.11 14.81 -9.52
CA LEU A 67 4.79 15.23 -10.89
C LEU A 67 5.73 14.60 -11.93
N LYS A 68 7.00 14.46 -11.59
CA LYS A 68 8.01 13.89 -12.50
C LYS A 68 7.88 12.36 -12.61
N ASN A 69 7.55 11.67 -11.54
CA ASN A 69 7.72 10.23 -11.40
C ASN A 69 6.41 9.45 -11.15
N HIS A 70 5.23 10.10 -11.08
CA HIS A 70 3.96 9.44 -10.72
C HIS A 70 3.63 8.21 -11.57
N SER A 71 4.07 8.19 -12.84
CA SER A 71 3.84 7.05 -13.74
C SER A 71 4.65 5.79 -13.39
N LEU A 72 5.66 5.91 -12.53
CA LEU A 72 6.45 4.80 -12.04
C LEU A 72 5.85 4.17 -10.78
N SER A 73 5.10 4.98 -10.00
CA SER A 73 4.54 4.57 -8.72
C SER A 73 3.42 3.55 -8.87
N THR A 74 3.48 2.50 -8.08
CA THR A 74 2.41 1.53 -7.88
C THR A 74 1.61 1.75 -6.60
N SER A 75 2.11 2.58 -5.71
CA SER A 75 1.48 2.91 -4.42
C SER A 75 0.18 3.68 -4.57
N GLN A 76 -0.72 3.53 -3.62
CA GLN A 76 -2.02 4.19 -3.62
C GLN A 76 -1.93 5.71 -3.41
N LEU A 77 -1.03 6.16 -2.55
CA LEU A 77 -0.82 7.57 -2.18
C LEU A 77 0.60 8.08 -2.47
N PHE A 78 1.38 7.38 -3.31
CA PHE A 78 2.79 7.69 -3.59
C PHE A 78 3.76 7.45 -2.42
N GLN A 79 3.46 6.47 -1.57
CA GLN A 79 4.33 6.09 -0.46
C GLN A 79 5.73 5.71 -0.95
N ASP A 80 5.83 4.98 -2.06
CA ASP A 80 7.09 4.60 -2.71
C ASP A 80 7.91 5.82 -3.18
N LEU A 81 7.27 6.85 -3.73
CA LEU A 81 7.93 8.10 -4.10
C LEU A 81 8.35 8.92 -2.88
N PHE A 82 7.55 8.88 -1.79
CA PHE A 82 7.92 9.51 -0.53
C PHE A 82 9.18 8.85 0.05
N VAL A 83 9.27 7.53 0.03
CA VAL A 83 10.46 6.79 0.47
C VAL A 83 11.70 7.23 -0.32
N LEU A 84 11.61 7.29 -1.65
CA LEU A 84 12.71 7.76 -2.48
C LEU A 84 13.08 9.22 -2.19
N PHE A 85 12.10 10.07 -1.94
CA PHE A 85 12.32 11.47 -1.59
C PHE A 85 13.13 11.59 -0.29
N ILE A 86 12.71 10.90 0.77
CA ILE A 86 13.41 10.91 2.07
C ILE A 86 14.82 10.33 1.95
N HIS A 87 15.00 9.34 1.10
CA HIS A 87 16.29 8.67 0.91
C HIS A 87 17.15 9.24 -0.23
N ASN A 88 16.80 10.42 -0.80
CA ASN A 88 17.53 11.04 -1.91
C ASN A 88 17.77 10.07 -3.09
N GLU A 89 16.71 9.41 -3.55
CA GLU A 89 16.73 8.43 -4.67
C GLU A 89 17.71 7.25 -4.43
N LYS A 90 17.87 6.82 -3.16
CA LYS A 90 18.72 5.69 -2.77
C LYS A 90 18.41 4.46 -3.61
N THR A 91 19.47 3.81 -4.10
CA THR A 91 19.42 2.47 -4.68
C THR A 91 19.85 1.40 -3.68
N ASN A 92 19.43 0.15 -3.89
CA ASN A 92 19.80 -1.00 -3.06
C ASN A 92 19.46 -0.80 -1.56
N GLY A 93 18.31 -0.20 -1.29
CA GLY A 93 17.75 -0.09 0.05
C GLY A 93 17.07 -1.39 0.49
N THR A 94 16.51 -1.36 1.70
CA THR A 94 15.80 -2.49 2.29
C THR A 94 14.37 -2.12 2.68
N PHE A 95 13.43 -3.03 2.44
CA PHE A 95 12.03 -2.81 2.79
C PHE A 95 11.40 -4.00 3.53
N LEU A 96 10.32 -3.70 4.26
CA LEU A 96 9.40 -4.66 4.83
C LEU A 96 7.97 -4.16 4.57
N GLU A 97 7.16 -4.94 3.87
CA GLU A 97 5.78 -4.56 3.50
C GLU A 97 4.79 -5.63 3.94
N PHE A 98 3.77 -5.22 4.72
CA PHE A 98 2.67 -6.07 5.16
C PHE A 98 1.41 -5.71 4.37
N GLY A 99 0.53 -6.70 4.12
CA GLY A 99 -0.62 -6.54 3.23
C GLY A 99 -0.19 -6.45 1.77
N ALA A 100 0.79 -7.27 1.38
CA ALA A 100 1.41 -7.18 0.05
C ALA A 100 0.50 -7.58 -1.12
N THR A 101 -0.66 -8.17 -0.87
CA THR A 101 -1.65 -8.63 -1.85
C THR A 101 -1.00 -9.43 -3.01
N ASN A 102 -1.18 -9.02 -4.27
CA ASN A 102 -0.54 -9.66 -5.42
C ASN A 102 0.93 -9.20 -5.66
N GLY A 103 1.46 -8.30 -4.82
CA GLY A 103 2.82 -7.78 -4.88
C GLY A 103 3.11 -6.73 -5.94
N VAL A 104 2.10 -6.26 -6.68
CA VAL A 104 2.23 -5.25 -7.75
C VAL A 104 1.22 -4.12 -7.58
N GLU A 105 -0.09 -4.47 -7.63
CA GLU A 105 -1.17 -3.49 -7.51
C GLU A 105 -1.18 -2.93 -6.08
N LEU A 106 -1.15 -1.61 -5.96
CA LEU A 106 -1.11 -0.86 -4.69
C LEU A 106 0.14 -1.14 -3.83
N SER A 107 1.11 -1.94 -4.31
CA SER A 107 2.33 -2.23 -3.56
C SER A 107 3.18 -0.97 -3.35
N ASN A 108 3.60 -0.79 -2.11
CA ASN A 108 4.44 0.32 -1.67
C ASN A 108 5.95 0.05 -1.87
N SER A 109 6.33 -1.18 -2.27
CA SER A 109 7.72 -1.58 -2.48
C SER A 109 8.04 -2.06 -3.90
N PHE A 110 7.04 -2.32 -4.75
CA PHE A 110 7.27 -2.89 -6.08
C PHE A 110 8.17 -2.00 -6.94
N MET A 111 7.87 -0.72 -7.03
CA MET A 111 8.69 0.24 -7.80
C MET A 111 10.11 0.34 -7.23
N LEU A 112 10.25 0.35 -5.89
CA LEU A 112 11.56 0.38 -5.21
C LEU A 112 12.42 -0.84 -5.59
N GLU A 113 11.83 -2.05 -5.60
CA GLU A 113 12.51 -3.27 -6.02
C GLU A 113 12.87 -3.22 -7.51
N GLN A 114 11.87 -2.97 -8.39
CA GLN A 114 12.03 -3.12 -9.83
C GLN A 114 12.91 -2.05 -10.48
N LYS A 115 12.94 -0.85 -9.93
CA LYS A 115 13.63 0.30 -10.54
C LYS A 115 14.87 0.73 -9.77
N PHE A 116 14.90 0.50 -8.46
CA PHE A 116 15.98 1.00 -7.59
C PHE A 116 16.77 -0.13 -6.90
N GLY A 117 16.46 -1.40 -7.22
CA GLY A 117 17.21 -2.55 -6.74
C GLY A 117 17.08 -2.80 -5.23
N TRP A 118 16.00 -2.32 -4.61
CA TRP A 118 15.74 -2.58 -3.21
C TRP A 118 15.41 -4.07 -2.99
N THR A 119 15.72 -4.57 -1.82
CA THR A 119 15.44 -5.96 -1.41
C THR A 119 14.71 -5.97 -0.08
N GLY A 120 13.93 -7.03 0.18
CA GLY A 120 13.19 -7.04 1.43
C GLY A 120 12.33 -8.26 1.65
N VAL A 121 11.33 -8.07 2.49
CA VAL A 121 10.37 -9.07 2.90
C VAL A 121 8.95 -8.55 2.64
N LEU A 122 8.10 -9.42 2.09
CA LEU A 122 6.67 -9.20 1.94
C LEU A 122 5.93 -10.15 2.87
N ALA A 123 4.85 -9.69 3.49
CA ALA A 123 3.95 -10.54 4.26
C ALA A 123 2.50 -10.39 3.76
N GLU A 124 1.88 -11.54 3.45
CA GLU A 124 0.50 -11.61 2.98
C GLU A 124 -0.16 -12.90 3.49
N PRO A 125 -1.04 -12.82 4.50
CA PRO A 125 -1.68 -13.99 5.07
C PRO A 125 -2.82 -14.56 4.22
N SER A 126 -3.42 -13.75 3.31
CA SER A 126 -4.55 -14.17 2.50
C SER A 126 -4.16 -15.15 1.40
N PRO A 127 -4.64 -16.43 1.44
CA PRO A 127 -4.22 -17.45 0.49
C PRO A 127 -4.64 -17.17 -0.95
N GLN A 128 -5.63 -16.31 -1.17
CA GLN A 128 -6.07 -15.93 -2.51
C GLN A 128 -5.00 -15.20 -3.33
N TRP A 129 -4.04 -14.54 -2.65
CA TRP A 129 -2.99 -13.78 -3.29
C TRP A 129 -1.70 -14.58 -3.54
N HIS A 130 -1.45 -15.65 -2.78
CA HIS A 130 -0.15 -16.32 -2.74
C HIS A 130 0.38 -16.70 -4.12
N SER A 131 -0.45 -17.32 -4.99
CA SER A 131 0.01 -17.74 -6.32
C SER A 131 0.54 -16.56 -7.15
N LYS A 132 -0.21 -15.44 -7.18
CA LYS A 132 0.20 -14.25 -7.93
C LYS A 132 1.37 -13.53 -7.27
N LEU A 133 1.40 -13.48 -5.95
CA LEU A 133 2.47 -12.83 -5.19
C LEU A 133 3.81 -13.54 -5.45
N PHE A 134 3.87 -14.87 -5.39
CA PHE A 134 5.08 -15.64 -5.71
C PHE A 134 5.50 -15.50 -7.18
N GLU A 135 4.55 -15.42 -8.09
CA GLU A 135 4.83 -15.20 -9.52
C GLU A 135 5.40 -13.79 -9.78
N ASN A 136 4.82 -12.78 -9.17
CA ASN A 136 5.16 -11.37 -9.41
C ASN A 136 6.45 -10.94 -8.70
N ARG A 137 6.79 -11.55 -7.57
CA ARG A 137 7.92 -11.15 -6.71
C ARG A 137 8.88 -12.34 -6.44
N PRO A 138 9.40 -13.00 -7.50
CA PRO A 138 10.15 -14.26 -7.38
C PRO A 138 11.50 -14.11 -6.66
N ASN A 139 12.03 -12.90 -6.55
CA ASN A 139 13.33 -12.63 -5.91
C ASN A 139 13.20 -12.03 -4.49
N THR A 140 11.98 -11.85 -4.00
CA THR A 140 11.70 -11.28 -2.68
C THR A 140 11.32 -12.38 -1.69
N THR A 141 11.73 -12.27 -0.45
CA THR A 141 11.26 -13.17 0.61
C THR A 141 9.79 -12.91 0.89
N ILE A 142 8.96 -13.94 0.77
CA ILE A 142 7.52 -13.88 1.00
C ILE A 142 7.15 -14.71 2.22
N LEU A 143 6.43 -14.09 3.16
CA LEU A 143 5.84 -14.73 4.32
C LEU A 143 4.34 -14.87 4.10
N THR A 144 3.82 -16.04 4.38
CA THR A 144 2.36 -16.32 4.38
C THR A 144 1.76 -16.28 5.77
N ASP A 145 2.60 -16.04 6.78
CA ASP A 145 2.16 -15.80 8.15
C ASP A 145 1.57 -14.39 8.29
N CYS A 146 0.58 -14.27 9.16
CA CYS A 146 0.04 -12.97 9.55
C CYS A 146 1.01 -12.28 10.52
N ILE A 147 1.41 -11.04 10.19
CA ILE A 147 2.15 -10.23 11.17
C ILE A 147 1.21 -9.85 12.31
N TYR A 148 1.66 -10.12 13.53
CA TYR A 148 0.83 -9.92 14.72
C TYR A 148 1.69 -9.51 15.93
N SER A 149 1.06 -9.35 17.10
CA SER A 149 1.74 -8.99 18.35
C SER A 149 2.69 -10.07 18.87
N GLU A 150 2.45 -11.35 18.54
CA GLU A 150 3.25 -12.50 18.99
C GLU A 150 3.31 -13.61 17.94
N THR A 151 4.39 -14.37 17.98
CA THR A 151 4.63 -15.53 17.09
C THR A 151 3.95 -16.80 17.61
N GLY A 152 3.49 -17.65 16.67
CA GLY A 152 3.07 -19.03 16.95
C GLY A 152 1.61 -19.15 17.39
N LYS A 153 0.79 -18.14 17.19
CA LYS A 153 -0.67 -18.24 17.34
C LYS A 153 -1.30 -18.74 16.05
N LYS A 154 -2.51 -19.27 16.19
CA LYS A 154 -3.43 -19.51 15.07
C LYS A 154 -4.64 -18.63 15.27
N LEU A 155 -4.92 -17.79 14.28
CA LEU A 155 -6.00 -16.81 14.34
C LEU A 155 -6.98 -17.02 13.20
N ASP A 156 -8.23 -16.64 13.44
CA ASP A 156 -9.27 -16.57 12.41
C ASP A 156 -9.01 -15.37 11.52
N PHE A 157 -8.89 -15.61 10.22
CA PHE A 157 -8.69 -14.60 9.19
C PHE A 157 -9.89 -14.60 8.24
N PHE A 158 -10.44 -13.45 7.95
CA PHE A 158 -11.50 -13.26 7.00
C PHE A 158 -10.95 -12.87 5.63
N VAL A 159 -11.10 -13.79 4.68
CA VAL A 159 -10.76 -13.54 3.27
C VAL A 159 -11.98 -12.94 2.60
N SER A 160 -11.92 -11.65 2.30
CA SER A 160 -12.99 -10.94 1.58
C SER A 160 -12.90 -11.21 0.08
N ASP A 161 -14.04 -11.29 -0.60
CA ASP A 161 -14.07 -11.30 -2.08
C ASP A 161 -13.56 -9.98 -2.67
N GLN A 162 -13.57 -8.88 -1.89
CA GLN A 162 -12.87 -7.63 -2.17
C GLN A 162 -11.40 -7.71 -1.71
N GLY A 163 -10.68 -8.68 -2.13
CA GLY A 163 -9.34 -9.13 -1.74
C GLY A 163 -8.51 -8.23 -0.86
N VAL A 164 -8.37 -6.95 -1.24
CA VAL A 164 -7.58 -5.93 -0.52
C VAL A 164 -8.13 -5.61 0.88
N LEU A 165 -9.41 -5.89 1.15
CA LEU A 165 -10.07 -5.65 2.45
C LEU A 165 -10.04 -6.88 3.39
N SER A 166 -9.23 -7.90 3.08
CA SER A 166 -9.09 -9.09 3.94
C SER A 166 -8.35 -8.76 5.23
N THR A 167 -8.82 -9.28 6.37
CA THR A 167 -8.26 -8.93 7.68
C THR A 167 -8.47 -10.05 8.70
N LEU A 168 -7.84 -9.95 9.87
CA LEU A 168 -8.17 -10.79 11.02
C LEU A 168 -9.62 -10.60 11.42
N GLU A 169 -10.32 -11.70 11.75
CA GLU A 169 -11.75 -11.67 12.09
C GLU A 169 -12.07 -10.69 13.22
N GLU A 170 -11.18 -10.51 14.17
CA GLU A 170 -11.36 -9.57 15.29
C GLU A 170 -11.35 -8.09 14.85
N PHE A 171 -10.68 -7.77 13.72
CA PHE A 171 -10.62 -6.41 13.17
C PHE A 171 -11.61 -6.16 12.03
N LYS A 172 -12.45 -7.13 11.69
CA LYS A 172 -13.36 -7.08 10.55
C LYS A 172 -14.27 -5.84 10.49
N ASN A 173 -14.54 -5.24 11.63
CA ASN A 173 -15.38 -4.06 11.78
C ASN A 173 -14.65 -2.87 12.41
N SER A 174 -13.32 -2.86 12.42
CA SER A 174 -12.50 -1.81 13.07
C SER A 174 -12.76 -0.41 12.50
N ASP A 175 -13.07 -0.33 11.22
CA ASP A 175 -13.30 0.89 10.43
C ASP A 175 -14.80 1.21 10.17
N ILE A 176 -15.74 0.53 10.87
CA ILE A 176 -17.19 0.65 10.64
C ILE A 176 -17.71 2.10 10.76
N VAL A 177 -17.10 2.91 11.62
CA VAL A 177 -17.50 4.30 11.86
C VAL A 177 -16.82 5.26 10.89
N SER A 178 -15.53 5.07 10.63
CA SER A 178 -14.70 5.97 9.81
C SER A 178 -14.80 5.66 8.32
N MET A 179 -14.87 4.38 7.94
CA MET A 179 -14.93 3.90 6.56
C MET A 179 -16.06 2.87 6.38
N PRO A 180 -17.33 3.24 6.60
CA PRO A 180 -18.46 2.30 6.57
C PRO A 180 -18.59 1.56 5.22
N GLY A 181 -18.21 2.19 4.11
CA GLY A 181 -18.19 1.56 2.79
C GLY A 181 -17.20 0.42 2.68
N ASN A 182 -16.01 0.54 3.30
CA ASN A 182 -15.02 -0.55 3.36
C ASN A 182 -15.56 -1.71 4.20
N THR A 183 -16.11 -1.43 5.38
CA THR A 183 -16.73 -2.46 6.22
C THR A 183 -17.87 -3.17 5.51
N GLU A 184 -18.75 -2.45 4.80
CA GLU A 184 -19.85 -3.03 4.04
C GLU A 184 -19.32 -3.93 2.90
N ALA A 185 -18.37 -3.43 2.11
CA ALA A 185 -17.75 -4.17 1.01
C ALA A 185 -17.01 -5.43 1.51
N ARG A 186 -16.25 -5.30 2.60
CA ARG A 186 -15.56 -6.43 3.27
C ARG A 186 -16.54 -7.51 3.70
N ASN A 187 -17.66 -7.13 4.28
CA ASN A 187 -18.66 -8.05 4.85
C ASN A 187 -19.64 -8.60 3.82
N ALA A 188 -19.67 -8.08 2.59
CA ALA A 188 -20.64 -8.49 1.57
C ALA A 188 -20.48 -9.96 1.17
N SER A 189 -19.24 -10.45 1.02
CA SER A 189 -18.95 -11.85 0.68
C SER A 189 -17.50 -12.20 1.03
N GLY A 190 -17.28 -13.47 1.40
CA GLY A 190 -15.97 -13.98 1.76
C GLY A 190 -16.06 -15.28 2.57
N TYR A 191 -14.92 -15.74 3.05
CA TYR A 191 -14.84 -16.93 3.89
C TYR A 191 -13.78 -16.78 5.00
N LYS A 192 -13.85 -17.66 6.00
CA LYS A 192 -12.87 -17.72 7.08
C LYS A 192 -11.84 -18.81 6.84
N CYS A 193 -10.59 -18.52 7.18
CA CYS A 193 -9.53 -19.50 7.27
C CYS A 193 -8.70 -19.29 8.53
N GLN A 194 -7.80 -20.22 8.84
CA GLN A 194 -6.83 -20.09 9.93
C GLN A 194 -5.50 -19.63 9.35
N VAL A 195 -4.85 -18.68 9.99
CA VAL A 195 -3.50 -18.23 9.67
C VAL A 195 -2.57 -18.42 10.87
N ASP A 196 -1.34 -18.78 10.61
CA ASP A 196 -0.28 -18.77 11.61
C ASP A 196 0.26 -17.32 11.77
N THR A 197 0.77 -16.99 12.97
CA THR A 197 1.28 -15.64 13.23
C THR A 197 2.77 -15.62 13.46
N ILE A 198 3.37 -14.48 13.08
CA ILE A 198 4.78 -14.14 13.39
C ILE A 198 4.82 -12.69 13.90
N SER A 199 5.60 -12.45 14.96
CA SER A 199 5.81 -11.08 15.45
C SER A 199 6.72 -10.28 14.53
N LEU A 200 6.48 -8.97 14.46
CA LEU A 200 7.35 -8.07 13.70
C LEU A 200 8.82 -8.14 14.16
N ASN A 201 9.05 -8.28 15.47
CA ASN A 201 10.40 -8.44 16.02
C ASN A 201 11.09 -9.71 15.51
N ASP A 202 10.35 -10.83 15.43
CA ASP A 202 10.90 -12.10 14.94
C ASP A 202 11.16 -12.07 13.45
N VAL A 203 10.29 -11.40 12.65
CA VAL A 203 10.55 -11.19 11.22
C VAL A 203 11.85 -10.46 11.02
N ILE A 204 12.05 -9.34 11.71
CA ILE A 204 13.26 -8.53 11.53
C ILE A 204 14.50 -9.28 12.01
N SER A 205 14.41 -9.93 13.16
CA SER A 205 15.50 -10.73 13.69
C SER A 205 15.92 -11.87 12.74
N LYS A 206 14.96 -12.50 12.07
CA LYS A 206 15.18 -13.66 11.21
C LYS A 206 15.67 -13.30 9.81
N TYR A 207 15.16 -12.23 9.23
CA TYR A 207 15.34 -11.96 7.81
C TYR A 207 16.22 -10.75 7.50
N PHE A 208 16.51 -9.90 8.49
CA PHE A 208 17.36 -8.72 8.26
C PHE A 208 18.73 -8.81 8.93
N ASP A 209 18.94 -9.77 9.86
CA ASP A 209 20.24 -10.11 10.49
C ASP A 209 21.12 -8.88 10.81
N GLY A 210 20.53 -7.91 11.52
CA GLY A 210 21.22 -6.65 11.89
C GLY A 210 21.31 -5.61 10.77
N THR A 211 20.81 -5.89 9.58
CA THR A 211 20.67 -4.91 8.50
C THR A 211 19.62 -3.88 8.90
N LYS A 212 19.93 -2.60 8.70
CA LYS A 212 18.95 -1.52 8.92
C LYS A 212 17.83 -1.63 7.89
N ILE A 213 16.60 -1.40 8.33
CA ILE A 213 15.44 -1.30 7.46
C ILE A 213 15.30 0.16 7.03
N ASP A 214 15.34 0.40 5.74
CA ASP A 214 15.16 1.74 5.19
C ASP A 214 13.67 2.13 5.15
N TYR A 215 12.80 1.16 4.86
CA TYR A 215 11.36 1.38 4.72
C TYR A 215 10.53 0.25 5.31
N MET A 216 9.47 0.61 6.03
CA MET A 216 8.45 -0.32 6.52
C MET A 216 7.06 0.21 6.15
N SER A 217 6.28 -0.62 5.46
CA SER A 217 4.89 -0.37 5.11
C SER A 217 3.99 -1.29 5.92
N VAL A 218 3.04 -0.73 6.66
CA VAL A 218 2.13 -1.43 7.57
C VAL A 218 0.70 -1.16 7.16
N ASP A 219 0.08 -2.14 6.51
CA ASP A 219 -1.29 -2.08 6.02
C ASP A 219 -1.91 -3.46 6.21
N THR A 220 -2.65 -3.64 7.31
CA THR A 220 -3.19 -4.94 7.74
C THR A 220 -4.69 -4.92 7.98
N GLU A 221 -5.32 -3.80 7.56
CA GLU A 221 -6.77 -3.61 7.66
C GLU A 221 -7.30 -3.69 9.10
N GLY A 222 -6.58 -3.01 10.05
CA GLY A 222 -7.04 -2.72 11.40
C GLY A 222 -6.15 -3.21 12.54
N SER A 223 -5.11 -4.03 12.31
CA SER A 223 -4.22 -4.52 13.37
C SER A 223 -2.93 -3.72 13.56
N GLU A 224 -2.70 -2.64 12.80
CA GLU A 224 -1.48 -1.85 12.72
C GLU A 224 -1.00 -1.36 14.09
N LEU A 225 -1.90 -0.72 14.84
CA LEU A 225 -1.58 -0.19 16.18
C LEU A 225 -1.21 -1.30 17.16
N LEU A 226 -1.91 -2.46 17.10
CA LEU A 226 -1.60 -3.59 17.95
C LEU A 226 -0.20 -4.14 17.66
N ILE A 227 0.15 -4.32 16.38
CA ILE A 227 1.46 -4.79 15.94
C ILE A 227 2.54 -3.82 16.42
N LEU A 228 2.37 -2.53 16.16
CA LEU A 228 3.37 -1.49 16.45
C LEU A 228 3.55 -1.23 17.95
N LYS A 229 2.53 -1.41 18.79
CA LYS A 229 2.66 -1.36 20.26
C LYS A 229 3.58 -2.46 20.82
N HIS A 230 3.73 -3.57 20.10
CA HIS A 230 4.62 -4.69 20.49
C HIS A 230 5.96 -4.67 19.75
N PHE A 231 6.20 -3.65 18.93
CA PHE A 231 7.44 -3.51 18.19
C PHE A 231 8.55 -2.87 19.03
N ASP A 232 9.76 -3.42 18.97
CA ASP A 232 10.93 -2.90 19.67
C ASP A 232 11.63 -1.82 18.85
N PHE A 233 11.10 -0.60 18.90
CA PHE A 233 11.69 0.57 18.25
C PHE A 233 13.11 0.89 18.74
N SER A 234 13.48 0.46 19.97
CA SER A 234 14.82 0.72 20.49
C SER A 234 15.90 -0.11 19.79
N LYS A 235 15.49 -1.25 19.25
CA LYS A 235 16.38 -2.19 18.56
C LYS A 235 16.35 -2.06 17.05
N TYR A 236 15.17 -1.77 16.47
CA TYR A 236 14.91 -1.92 15.04
C TYR A 236 14.38 -0.64 14.40
N ALA A 237 14.70 0.49 14.66
CA ALA A 237 14.14 1.75 14.16
C ALA A 237 14.22 1.92 12.61
N PRO A 238 13.22 1.52 11.80
CA PRO A 238 13.20 1.78 10.36
C PRO A 238 13.26 3.29 10.07
N LYS A 239 13.96 3.70 8.98
CA LYS A 239 14.11 5.14 8.70
C LYS A 239 12.79 5.78 8.29
N VAL A 240 12.00 5.10 7.44
CA VAL A 240 10.67 5.55 7.00
C VAL A 240 9.65 4.47 7.34
N VAL A 241 8.51 4.87 7.89
CA VAL A 241 7.37 3.99 8.16
C VAL A 241 6.10 4.63 7.62
N THR A 242 5.33 3.91 6.82
CA THR A 242 3.96 4.29 6.44
C THR A 242 2.98 3.32 7.08
N VAL A 243 1.88 3.85 7.63
CA VAL A 243 0.91 3.07 8.39
C VAL A 243 -0.49 3.48 7.99
N GLU A 244 -1.31 2.52 7.58
CA GLU A 244 -2.73 2.76 7.36
C GLU A 244 -3.44 2.95 8.71
N HIS A 245 -4.35 3.95 8.79
CA HIS A 245 -5.17 4.20 9.98
C HIS A 245 -6.66 4.33 9.68
N ASN A 246 -7.04 4.40 8.43
CA ASN A 246 -8.42 4.43 7.94
C ASN A 246 -9.30 5.45 8.69
N PHE A 247 -8.72 6.61 9.11
CA PHE A 247 -9.36 7.67 9.91
C PHE A 247 -9.99 7.16 11.22
N THR A 248 -9.50 6.05 11.78
CA THR A 248 -9.94 5.52 13.06
C THR A 248 -9.28 6.28 14.22
N ASP A 249 -9.76 6.04 15.44
CA ASP A 249 -9.16 6.64 16.65
C ASP A 249 -7.70 6.18 16.87
N SER A 250 -7.26 5.11 16.18
CA SER A 250 -5.88 4.63 16.21
C SER A 250 -4.87 5.65 15.67
N GLU A 251 -5.28 6.57 14.77
CA GLU A 251 -4.42 7.62 14.24
C GLU A 251 -3.71 8.41 15.33
N LYS A 252 -4.46 8.84 16.35
CA LYS A 252 -3.91 9.60 17.47
C LYS A 252 -2.91 8.79 18.29
N GLU A 253 -3.25 7.52 18.56
CA GLU A 253 -2.36 6.65 19.34
C GLU A 253 -1.09 6.28 18.54
N LEU A 254 -1.18 6.15 17.22
CA LEU A 254 -0.04 5.99 16.34
C LEU A 254 0.87 7.22 16.38
N ASP A 255 0.31 8.43 16.26
CA ASP A 255 1.08 9.69 16.36
C ASP A 255 1.84 9.74 17.70
N GLU A 256 1.18 9.43 18.83
CA GLU A 256 1.80 9.41 20.15
C GLU A 256 2.91 8.36 20.26
N LEU A 257 2.67 7.14 19.72
CA LEU A 257 3.65 6.05 19.71
C LEU A 257 4.90 6.42 18.92
N PHE A 258 4.73 6.96 17.73
CA PHE A 258 5.84 7.33 16.86
C PHE A 258 6.64 8.52 17.41
N VAL A 259 5.98 9.56 17.92
CA VAL A 259 6.65 10.69 18.59
C VAL A 259 7.49 10.23 19.78
N LYS A 260 6.95 9.33 20.62
CA LYS A 260 7.68 8.75 21.76
C LYS A 260 8.96 8.02 21.33
N ASN A 261 8.96 7.46 20.12
CA ASN A 261 10.08 6.71 19.55
C ASN A 261 10.95 7.54 18.58
N ASN A 262 10.91 8.87 18.70
CA ASN A 262 11.74 9.82 17.94
C ASN A 262 11.43 9.89 16.45
N TYR A 263 10.17 9.66 16.04
CA TYR A 263 9.72 9.90 14.68
C TYR A 263 8.94 11.20 14.57
N CYS A 264 8.98 11.81 13.40
CA CYS A 264 8.15 12.93 13.00
C CYS A 264 7.17 12.50 11.90
N ARG A 265 5.91 12.91 12.01
CA ARG A 265 4.91 12.70 10.98
C ARG A 265 5.09 13.72 9.86
N PHE A 266 5.05 13.26 8.61
CA PHE A 266 5.20 14.07 7.41
C PHE A 266 3.87 14.18 6.66
N PHE A 267 3.61 15.34 6.08
CA PHE A 267 2.56 15.61 5.11
C PHE A 267 1.17 15.14 5.51
N LYS A 268 0.78 15.35 6.78
CA LYS A 268 -0.49 14.91 7.35
C LYS A 268 -1.70 15.32 6.51
N GLU A 269 -1.66 16.52 5.92
CA GLU A 269 -2.72 17.05 5.07
C GLU A 269 -2.83 16.33 3.71
N PHE A 270 -1.77 15.60 3.33
CA PHE A 270 -1.68 14.88 2.07
C PHE A 270 -1.98 13.40 2.21
N THR A 271 -1.60 12.78 3.33
CA THR A 271 -1.54 11.32 3.46
C THR A 271 -2.89 10.63 3.68
N GLN A 272 -3.98 11.37 3.79
CA GLN A 272 -5.36 10.87 3.89
C GLN A 272 -5.53 9.79 4.99
N PHE A 273 -5.87 8.56 4.59
CA PHE A 273 -6.06 7.40 5.47
C PHE A 273 -4.75 6.76 5.95
N ASP A 274 -3.60 7.32 5.54
CA ASP A 274 -2.25 6.88 5.92
C ASP A 274 -1.57 7.88 6.85
N ALA A 275 -0.59 7.41 7.60
CA ALA A 275 0.34 8.23 8.37
C ALA A 275 1.78 7.89 7.97
N TRP A 276 2.56 8.91 7.62
CA TRP A 276 3.94 8.76 7.18
C TRP A 276 4.90 9.31 8.21
N TYR A 277 5.80 8.46 8.70
CA TYR A 277 6.71 8.77 9.77
C TYR A 277 8.17 8.63 9.32
N VAL A 278 9.01 9.57 9.74
CA VAL A 278 10.45 9.55 9.49
C VAL A 278 11.20 9.64 10.80
N LEU A 279 12.13 8.70 11.02
CA LEU A 279 13.01 8.69 12.19
C LEU A 279 13.90 9.94 12.16
N GLN A 280 13.89 10.67 13.26
CA GLN A 280 14.74 11.84 13.46
C GLN A 280 16.14 11.39 13.88
N GLU A 281 17.18 12.10 13.43
CA GLU A 281 18.59 11.85 13.79
C GLU A 281 18.95 12.36 15.18
#